data_64071dc804388699d533e1a71e21abe5
#
_entry.id   64071dc804388699d533e1a71e21abe5
#
_cell.length_a   1.000
_cell.length_b   1.000
_cell.length_c   1.000
_cell.angle_alpha   90.00
_cell.angle_beta   90.00
_cell.angle_gamma   90.00
#
_symmetry.space_group_name_H-M   'P 1'
#
loop_
_entity.id
_entity.type
_entity.pdbx_description
1 polymer ?
#
loop_
_entity_poly.entity_id
_entity_poly.type
_entity_poly.pdbx_seq_one_letter_code
_entity_poly.pdbx_strand_id
1 'polypeptide(L)'
;MNKIITLIPAFFIITSTLFSQENKVPVEPGESWLNSQHQPEKLMDAIGLKEGMTIADIGAGRGRMTVFFSLKVGENGRVYANDIDHDALTYLEHRCQSNNMTNVKTFLGEVDNPMLPADEVDIAFMVSTYHHLEKPVEMMRNTIPSLKEDGVLVIVERDPVKTGQTSNESTTREKLTRQANEAGFELVKVNSELLERDNIYFLKPKK
;
A
#
# COMPACT_ATOMS: atom_id res chain seq x y z
N MET A 1 2.31 43.78 -66.88
CA MET A 1 3.15 43.57 -65.62
C MET A 1 2.28 42.93 -64.63
N ASN A 2 2.31 41.59 -64.53
CA ASN A 2 1.52 40.82 -63.56
C ASN A 2 2.38 40.60 -62.30
N LYS A 3 1.91 41.12 -61.14
CA LYS A 3 2.52 40.85 -59.84
C LYS A 3 1.94 39.56 -59.29
N ILE A 4 2.79 38.53 -59.16
CA ILE A 4 2.48 37.27 -58.45
C ILE A 4 2.62 37.55 -56.98
N ILE A 5 1.52 37.46 -56.26
CA ILE A 5 1.50 37.50 -54.78
C ILE A 5 1.68 36.08 -54.31
N THR A 6 2.85 35.77 -53.76
CA THR A 6 3.14 34.48 -53.13
C THR A 6 2.60 34.48 -51.68
N LEU A 7 1.54 33.71 -51.42
CA LEU A 7 1.04 33.48 -50.07
C LEU A 7 1.94 32.45 -49.37
N ILE A 8 2.59 32.84 -48.30
CA ILE A 8 3.33 31.93 -47.41
C ILE A 8 2.34 31.41 -46.35
N PRO A 9 2.11 30.09 -46.25
CA PRO A 9 1.26 29.58 -45.18
C PRO A 9 1.99 29.70 -43.84
N ALA A 10 1.37 30.42 -42.89
CA ALA A 10 1.82 30.46 -41.51
C ALA A 10 1.54 29.09 -40.84
N PHE A 11 2.59 28.34 -40.57
CA PHE A 11 2.52 27.12 -39.77
C PHE A 11 2.36 27.53 -38.31
N PHE A 12 1.15 27.39 -37.75
CA PHE A 12 0.89 27.53 -36.34
C PHE A 12 1.42 26.27 -35.65
N ILE A 13 2.60 26.35 -35.05
CA ILE A 13 3.09 25.31 -34.13
C ILE A 13 2.31 25.46 -32.82
N ILE A 14 1.30 24.62 -32.63
CA ILE A 14 0.63 24.47 -31.32
C ILE A 14 1.60 23.66 -30.43
N THR A 15 2.41 24.36 -29.66
CA THR A 15 3.13 23.72 -28.54
C THR A 15 2.10 23.41 -27.47
N SER A 16 1.64 22.16 -27.44
CA SER A 16 0.92 21.63 -26.28
C SER A 16 1.92 21.56 -25.12
N THR A 17 1.92 22.55 -24.25
CA THR A 17 2.51 22.45 -22.93
C THR A 17 1.67 21.42 -22.15
N LEU A 18 2.15 20.18 -22.10
CA LEU A 18 1.70 19.20 -21.14
C LEU A 18 2.06 19.75 -19.75
N PHE A 19 1.10 20.41 -19.12
CA PHE A 19 1.15 20.65 -17.69
C PHE A 19 1.10 19.27 -17.04
N SER A 20 2.24 18.77 -16.58
CA SER A 20 2.30 17.70 -15.61
C SER A 20 1.56 18.21 -14.36
N GLN A 21 0.30 17.84 -14.20
CA GLN A 21 -0.35 17.97 -12.90
C GLN A 21 0.45 17.07 -11.95
N GLU A 22 1.18 17.68 -11.03
CA GLU A 22 1.66 16.94 -9.85
C GLU A 22 0.44 16.28 -9.21
N ASN A 23 0.34 14.97 -9.34
CA ASN A 23 -0.71 14.18 -8.70
C ASN A 23 -0.48 14.24 -7.20
N LYS A 24 -1.06 15.24 -6.54
CA LYS A 24 -1.04 15.34 -5.08
C LYS A 24 -1.83 14.18 -4.50
N VAL A 25 -1.21 13.50 -3.53
CA VAL A 25 -1.91 12.49 -2.74
C VAL A 25 -3.13 13.15 -2.07
N PRO A 26 -4.34 12.62 -2.23
CA PRO A 26 -5.54 13.15 -1.61
C PRO A 26 -5.59 12.77 -0.11
N VAL A 27 -4.77 13.46 0.70
CA VAL A 27 -4.71 13.27 2.17
C VAL A 27 -5.94 13.92 2.81
N GLU A 28 -6.61 13.17 3.68
CA GLU A 28 -7.78 13.65 4.41
C GLU A 28 -7.43 14.34 5.72
N PRO A 29 -8.34 15.23 6.22
CA PRO A 29 -8.22 15.78 7.56
C PRO A 29 -8.13 14.66 8.61
N GLY A 30 -7.13 14.71 9.47
CA GLY A 30 -6.88 13.70 10.50
C GLY A 30 -5.84 12.64 10.13
N GLU A 31 -5.51 12.44 8.86
CA GLU A 31 -4.46 11.51 8.43
C GLU A 31 -3.05 12.05 8.62
N SER A 32 -2.90 13.38 8.71
CA SER A 32 -1.59 14.06 8.72
C SER A 32 -0.67 13.59 9.85
N TRP A 33 -1.23 13.33 11.04
CA TRP A 33 -0.44 12.83 12.17
C TRP A 33 0.08 11.41 11.89
N LEU A 34 -0.78 10.48 11.44
CA LEU A 34 -0.37 9.12 11.10
C LEU A 34 0.63 9.12 9.94
N ASN A 35 0.42 9.98 8.94
CA ASN A 35 1.34 10.11 7.81
C ASN A 35 2.71 10.63 8.27
N SER A 36 2.76 11.56 9.24
CA SER A 36 4.04 11.99 9.82
C SER A 36 4.77 10.87 10.57
N GLN A 37 4.04 9.96 11.23
CA GLN A 37 4.61 8.81 11.93
C GLN A 37 5.11 7.72 10.97
N HIS A 38 4.31 7.38 9.95
CA HIS A 38 4.63 6.29 9.03
C HIS A 38 5.44 6.71 7.80
N GLN A 39 5.60 8.02 7.54
CA GLN A 39 6.40 8.57 6.43
C GLN A 39 6.14 7.81 5.11
N PRO A 40 4.91 7.88 4.52
CA PRO A 40 4.48 6.97 3.44
C PRO A 40 5.45 6.84 2.28
N GLU A 41 6.03 7.94 1.79
CA GLU A 41 6.97 7.93 0.67
C GLU A 41 8.23 7.13 0.99
N LYS A 42 8.83 7.39 2.16
CA LYS A 42 10.02 6.65 2.60
C LYS A 42 9.72 5.20 2.92
N LEU A 43 8.52 4.94 3.46
CA LEU A 43 8.08 3.58 3.75
C LEU A 43 7.92 2.78 2.45
N MET A 44 7.27 3.35 1.43
CA MET A 44 7.15 2.71 0.11
C MET A 44 8.50 2.39 -0.52
N ASP A 45 9.47 3.31 -0.42
CA ASP A 45 10.84 3.06 -0.91
C ASP A 45 11.54 1.95 -0.11
N ALA A 46 11.39 1.96 1.23
CA ALA A 46 12.01 0.98 2.11
C ALA A 46 11.48 -0.45 1.92
N ILE A 47 10.21 -0.60 1.56
CA ILE A 47 9.60 -1.89 1.23
C ILE A 47 9.86 -2.33 -0.22
N GLY A 48 10.48 -1.47 -1.02
CA GLY A 48 10.82 -1.75 -2.41
C GLY A 48 9.66 -1.67 -3.39
N LEU A 49 8.60 -0.94 -3.05
CA LEU A 49 7.44 -0.74 -3.93
C LEU A 49 7.83 0.10 -5.15
N LYS A 50 7.52 -0.40 -6.35
CA LYS A 50 7.87 0.22 -7.63
C LYS A 50 6.64 0.34 -8.53
N GLU A 51 6.78 1.19 -9.55
CA GLU A 51 5.81 1.27 -10.64
C GLU A 51 5.58 -0.10 -11.31
N GLY A 52 4.33 -0.39 -11.64
CA GLY A 52 3.91 -1.64 -12.26
C GLY A 52 3.69 -2.82 -11.30
N MET A 53 4.07 -2.70 -10.03
CA MET A 53 3.84 -3.76 -9.04
C MET A 53 2.37 -3.84 -8.61
N THR A 54 1.99 -5.01 -8.09
CA THR A 54 0.73 -5.23 -7.38
C THR A 54 1.00 -5.26 -5.88
N ILE A 55 0.36 -4.38 -5.12
CA ILE A 55 0.40 -4.37 -3.66
C ILE A 55 -0.99 -4.64 -3.08
N ALA A 56 -1.06 -5.48 -2.04
CA ALA A 56 -2.28 -5.67 -1.26
C ALA A 56 -2.17 -4.90 0.06
N ASP A 57 -3.10 -3.98 0.31
CA ASP A 57 -3.24 -3.22 1.56
C ASP A 57 -4.26 -3.94 2.44
N ILE A 58 -3.79 -4.77 3.37
CA ILE A 58 -4.63 -5.60 4.25
C ILE A 58 -4.95 -4.80 5.52
N GLY A 59 -6.24 -4.58 5.78
CA GLY A 59 -6.71 -3.63 6.79
C GLY A 59 -6.61 -2.19 6.28
N ALA A 60 -7.03 -1.98 5.03
CA ALA A 60 -6.92 -0.70 4.34
C ALA A 60 -7.75 0.42 4.98
N GLY A 61 -8.83 0.07 5.70
CA GLY A 61 -9.77 1.02 6.25
C GLY A 61 -10.32 1.95 5.17
N ARG A 62 -10.29 3.25 5.42
CA ARG A 62 -10.68 4.29 4.46
C ARG A 62 -9.61 4.66 3.44
N GLY A 63 -8.56 3.85 3.33
CA GLY A 63 -7.57 3.95 2.26
C GLY A 63 -6.45 4.95 2.48
N ARG A 64 -6.08 5.23 3.74
CA ARG A 64 -4.98 6.15 4.06
C ARG A 64 -3.68 5.79 3.32
N MET A 65 -3.26 4.52 3.34
CA MET A 65 -2.08 4.07 2.61
C MET A 65 -2.40 3.73 1.15
N THR A 66 -3.58 3.21 0.89
CA THR A 66 -4.04 2.83 -0.45
C THR A 66 -3.84 3.93 -1.49
N VAL A 67 -4.15 5.19 -1.15
CA VAL A 67 -3.98 6.33 -2.09
C VAL A 67 -2.52 6.61 -2.41
N PHE A 68 -1.60 6.44 -1.47
CA PHE A 68 -0.16 6.55 -1.72
C PHE A 68 0.33 5.40 -2.60
N PHE A 69 -0.13 4.18 -2.32
CA PHE A 69 0.22 3.00 -3.13
C PHE A 69 -0.26 3.15 -4.56
N SER A 70 -1.51 3.62 -4.77
CA SER A 70 -2.09 3.85 -6.09
C SER A 70 -1.22 4.76 -6.96
N LEU A 71 -0.76 5.88 -6.40
CA LEU A 71 0.13 6.80 -7.10
C LEU A 71 1.52 6.20 -7.34
N LYS A 72 2.06 5.45 -6.36
CA LYS A 72 3.40 4.86 -6.45
C LYS A 72 3.50 3.76 -7.50
N VAL A 73 2.50 2.88 -7.58
CA VAL A 73 2.51 1.79 -8.56
C VAL A 73 2.09 2.24 -9.96
N GLY A 74 1.45 3.42 -10.11
CA GLY A 74 1.06 4.01 -11.38
C GLY A 74 -0.02 3.21 -12.12
N GLU A 75 -0.31 3.62 -13.35
CA GLU A 75 -1.40 3.05 -14.16
C GLU A 75 -1.20 1.58 -14.54
N ASN A 76 0.05 1.12 -14.63
CA ASN A 76 0.40 -0.26 -14.94
C ASN A 76 0.43 -1.18 -13.73
N GLY A 77 0.41 -0.62 -12.51
CA GLY A 77 0.36 -1.37 -11.26
C GLY A 77 -1.07 -1.54 -10.74
N ARG A 78 -1.21 -2.25 -9.61
CA ARG A 78 -2.51 -2.49 -8.97
C ARG A 78 -2.41 -2.37 -7.46
N VAL A 79 -3.47 -1.90 -6.84
CA VAL A 79 -3.65 -1.93 -5.39
C VAL A 79 -4.89 -2.74 -5.06
N TYR A 80 -4.71 -3.80 -4.28
CA TYR A 80 -5.80 -4.60 -3.73
C TYR A 80 -6.02 -4.16 -2.29
N ALA A 81 -7.06 -3.36 -2.07
CA ALA A 81 -7.42 -2.85 -0.75
C ALA A 81 -8.41 -3.80 -0.08
N ASN A 82 -7.98 -4.41 1.00
CA ASN A 82 -8.78 -5.37 1.76
C ASN A 82 -9.14 -4.82 3.13
N ASP A 83 -10.38 -5.00 3.54
CA ASP A 83 -10.84 -4.78 4.92
C ASP A 83 -12.05 -5.67 5.22
N ILE A 84 -12.36 -5.88 6.49
CA ILE A 84 -13.59 -6.57 6.94
C ILE A 84 -14.75 -5.58 7.12
N ASP A 85 -14.48 -4.28 7.13
CA ASP A 85 -15.47 -3.20 7.25
C ASP A 85 -15.95 -2.77 5.85
N HIS A 86 -17.15 -3.20 5.51
CA HIS A 86 -17.81 -2.87 4.25
C HIS A 86 -18.00 -1.34 4.07
N ASP A 87 -18.31 -0.61 5.13
CA ASP A 87 -18.55 0.82 5.05
C ASP A 87 -17.23 1.58 4.80
N ALA A 88 -16.13 1.12 5.40
CA ALA A 88 -14.81 1.64 5.13
C ALA A 88 -14.40 1.42 3.67
N LEU A 89 -14.65 0.22 3.11
CA LEU A 89 -14.37 -0.07 1.71
C LEU A 89 -15.24 0.76 0.75
N THR A 90 -16.53 0.91 1.05
CA THR A 90 -17.43 1.77 0.26
C THR A 90 -16.92 3.22 0.24
N TYR A 91 -16.48 3.72 1.39
CA TYR A 91 -15.86 5.04 1.49
C TYR A 91 -14.58 5.14 0.63
N LEU A 92 -13.71 4.14 0.70
CA LEU A 92 -12.49 4.07 -0.10
C LEU A 92 -12.79 4.07 -1.60
N GLU A 93 -13.80 3.33 -2.06
CA GLU A 93 -14.23 3.31 -3.46
C GLU A 93 -14.63 4.71 -3.94
N HIS A 94 -15.45 5.42 -3.17
CA HIS A 94 -15.82 6.81 -3.47
C HIS A 94 -14.61 7.75 -3.49
N ARG A 95 -13.67 7.58 -2.55
CA ARG A 95 -12.42 8.33 -2.50
C ARG A 95 -11.59 8.10 -3.77
N CYS A 96 -11.44 6.85 -4.19
CA CYS A 96 -10.71 6.49 -5.41
C CYS A 96 -11.39 7.08 -6.66
N GLN A 97 -12.71 6.94 -6.79
CA GLN A 97 -13.47 7.51 -7.92
C GLN A 97 -13.31 9.04 -8.00
N SER A 98 -13.43 9.73 -6.87
CA SER A 98 -13.31 11.18 -6.79
C SER A 98 -11.91 11.70 -7.16
N ASN A 99 -10.90 10.84 -7.08
CA ASN A 99 -9.50 11.16 -7.37
C ASN A 99 -8.95 10.46 -8.63
N ASN A 100 -9.83 9.89 -9.47
CA ASN A 100 -9.47 9.17 -10.71
C ASN A 100 -8.45 8.03 -10.50
N MET A 101 -8.48 7.37 -9.34
CA MET A 101 -7.61 6.23 -9.05
C MET A 101 -8.26 4.94 -9.56
N THR A 102 -7.95 4.59 -10.81
CA THR A 102 -8.58 3.45 -11.52
C THR A 102 -7.86 2.11 -11.29
N ASN A 103 -6.69 2.14 -10.66
CA ASN A 103 -5.84 0.98 -10.38
C ASN A 103 -6.04 0.37 -8.99
N VAL A 104 -7.06 0.83 -8.24
CA VAL A 104 -7.45 0.29 -6.93
C VAL A 104 -8.66 -0.62 -7.07
N LYS A 105 -8.60 -1.80 -6.45
CA LYS A 105 -9.73 -2.73 -6.33
C LYS A 105 -9.91 -3.13 -4.88
N THR A 106 -11.15 -3.04 -4.38
CA THR A 106 -11.50 -3.40 -3.01
C THR A 106 -11.89 -4.89 -2.90
N PHE A 107 -11.60 -5.47 -1.73
CA PHE A 107 -11.95 -6.85 -1.40
C PHE A 107 -12.49 -6.87 0.04
N LEU A 108 -13.75 -7.30 0.19
CA LEU A 108 -14.30 -7.58 1.51
C LEU A 108 -13.69 -8.88 2.01
N GLY A 109 -12.90 -8.78 3.08
CA GLY A 109 -12.24 -9.91 3.71
C GLY A 109 -13.07 -10.55 4.81
N GLU A 110 -12.52 -11.61 5.37
CA GLU A 110 -13.00 -12.27 6.58
C GLU A 110 -11.99 -12.08 7.72
N VAL A 111 -12.36 -12.41 8.94
CA VAL A 111 -11.50 -12.22 10.14
C VAL A 111 -10.18 -13.01 10.08
N ASP A 112 -10.08 -13.99 9.21
CA ASP A 112 -8.91 -14.87 9.04
C ASP A 112 -8.46 -15.04 7.58
N ASN A 113 -9.13 -14.36 6.62
CA ASN A 113 -8.80 -14.50 5.21
C ASN A 113 -8.98 -13.15 4.48
N PRO A 114 -7.95 -12.64 3.79
CA PRO A 114 -8.06 -11.39 3.05
C PRO A 114 -8.82 -11.53 1.73
N MET A 115 -9.20 -12.75 1.31
CA MET A 115 -9.97 -13.04 0.08
C MET A 115 -9.34 -12.45 -1.21
N LEU A 116 -8.02 -12.40 -1.25
CA LEU A 116 -7.25 -11.86 -2.37
C LEU A 116 -7.09 -12.88 -3.51
N PRO A 117 -6.94 -12.42 -4.77
CA PRO A 117 -6.65 -13.31 -5.91
C PRO A 117 -5.32 -14.05 -5.71
N ALA A 118 -5.24 -15.28 -6.21
CA ALA A 118 -4.05 -16.11 -6.10
C ALA A 118 -2.96 -15.65 -7.08
N ASP A 119 -1.68 -15.69 -6.64
CA ASP A 119 -0.48 -15.46 -7.45
C ASP A 119 -0.43 -14.11 -8.18
N GLU A 120 -1.00 -13.08 -7.56
CA GLU A 120 -1.03 -11.75 -8.18
C GLU A 120 -0.24 -10.68 -7.40
N VAL A 121 0.09 -10.91 -6.13
CA VAL A 121 0.60 -9.89 -5.21
C VAL A 121 2.12 -9.94 -5.09
N ASP A 122 2.79 -8.82 -5.40
CA ASP A 122 4.23 -8.66 -5.18
C ASP A 122 4.51 -8.35 -3.70
N ILE A 123 3.67 -7.51 -3.08
CA ILE A 123 3.80 -7.12 -1.67
C ILE A 123 2.42 -7.16 -1.02
N ALA A 124 2.22 -8.05 -0.06
CA ALA A 124 1.12 -7.91 0.90
C ALA A 124 1.58 -7.02 2.05
N PHE A 125 0.75 -6.05 2.44
CA PHE A 125 1.14 -5.01 3.38
C PHE A 125 0.10 -4.84 4.48
N MET A 126 0.56 -4.69 5.72
CA MET A 126 -0.25 -4.34 6.89
C MET A 126 0.43 -3.21 7.64
N VAL A 127 -0.30 -2.14 7.97
CA VAL A 127 0.19 -1.08 8.86
C VAL A 127 -0.84 -0.76 9.93
N SER A 128 -0.46 -0.84 11.19
CA SER A 128 -1.35 -0.64 12.34
C SER A 128 -2.62 -1.52 12.28
N THR A 129 -2.50 -2.70 11.70
CA THR A 129 -3.59 -3.66 11.49
C THR A 129 -3.37 -4.96 12.27
N TYR A 130 -2.12 -5.42 12.31
CA TYR A 130 -1.79 -6.74 12.86
C TYR A 130 -2.26 -6.94 14.30
N HIS A 131 -2.14 -5.92 15.16
CA HIS A 131 -2.58 -5.98 16.55
C HIS A 131 -4.10 -6.04 16.73
N HIS A 132 -4.88 -5.74 15.68
CA HIS A 132 -6.35 -5.86 15.67
C HIS A 132 -6.84 -7.23 15.19
N LEU A 133 -5.96 -8.05 14.59
CA LEU A 133 -6.37 -9.35 14.06
C LEU A 133 -6.77 -10.31 15.18
N GLU A 134 -7.98 -10.84 15.11
CA GLU A 134 -8.46 -11.89 16.01
C GLU A 134 -7.73 -13.21 15.77
N LYS A 135 -7.43 -13.52 14.49
CA LYS A 135 -6.78 -14.74 14.02
C LYS A 135 -5.52 -14.42 13.18
N PRO A 136 -4.46 -13.85 13.79
CA PRO A 136 -3.30 -13.37 13.03
C PRO A 136 -2.55 -14.49 12.28
N VAL A 137 -2.49 -15.69 12.82
CA VAL A 137 -1.81 -16.84 12.19
C VAL A 137 -2.56 -17.29 10.94
N GLU A 138 -3.89 -17.43 11.05
CA GLU A 138 -4.75 -17.80 9.93
C GLU A 138 -4.75 -16.74 8.84
N MET A 139 -4.88 -15.46 9.22
CA MET A 139 -4.82 -14.33 8.28
C MET A 139 -3.51 -14.35 7.47
N MET A 140 -2.36 -14.48 8.15
CA MET A 140 -1.08 -14.58 7.47
C MET A 140 -1.01 -15.83 6.57
N ARG A 141 -1.43 -17.00 7.06
CA ARG A 141 -1.43 -18.24 6.28
C ARG A 141 -2.28 -18.12 5.02
N ASN A 142 -3.47 -17.52 5.14
CA ASN A 142 -4.41 -17.34 4.04
C ASN A 142 -3.99 -16.20 3.08
N THR A 143 -2.98 -15.41 3.44
CA THR A 143 -2.33 -14.45 2.54
C THR A 143 -1.34 -15.15 1.59
N ILE A 144 -0.72 -16.27 1.97
CA ILE A 144 0.31 -16.96 1.17
C ILE A 144 -0.14 -17.25 -0.26
N PRO A 145 -1.34 -17.80 -0.52
CA PRO A 145 -1.76 -18.13 -1.88
C PRO A 145 -1.85 -16.91 -2.82
N SER A 146 -2.01 -15.70 -2.29
CA SER A 146 -2.09 -14.49 -3.11
C SER A 146 -0.72 -13.96 -3.55
N LEU A 147 0.34 -14.36 -2.85
CA LEU A 147 1.70 -13.90 -3.13
C LEU A 147 2.26 -14.60 -4.37
N LYS A 148 2.90 -13.82 -5.24
CA LYS A 148 3.77 -14.34 -6.30
C LYS A 148 4.95 -15.12 -5.73
N GLU A 149 5.67 -15.88 -6.55
CA GLU A 149 6.82 -16.71 -6.15
C GLU A 149 7.86 -15.96 -5.30
N ASP A 150 8.15 -14.70 -5.67
CA ASP A 150 9.07 -13.82 -4.93
C ASP A 150 8.34 -12.83 -4.01
N GLY A 151 7.03 -12.95 -3.88
CA GLY A 151 6.19 -12.06 -3.09
C GLY A 151 6.55 -12.08 -1.61
N VAL A 152 6.28 -10.96 -0.94
CA VAL A 152 6.60 -10.76 0.48
C VAL A 152 5.38 -10.23 1.24
N LEU A 153 5.26 -10.62 2.51
CA LEU A 153 4.37 -9.96 3.45
C LEU A 153 5.19 -8.96 4.27
N VAL A 154 4.75 -7.71 4.27
CA VAL A 154 5.35 -6.64 5.07
C VAL A 154 4.38 -6.21 6.15
N ILE A 155 4.82 -6.23 7.39
CA ILE A 155 4.03 -5.78 8.54
C ILE A 155 4.74 -4.61 9.20
N VAL A 156 4.03 -3.48 9.35
CA VAL A 156 4.48 -2.29 10.07
C VAL A 156 3.70 -2.21 11.36
N GLU A 157 4.41 -2.38 12.48
CA GLU A 157 3.76 -2.55 13.77
C GLU A 157 4.52 -1.83 14.87
N ARG A 158 3.77 -1.25 15.82
CA ARG A 158 4.32 -0.53 16.96
C ARG A 158 5.14 -1.46 17.84
N ASP A 159 6.37 -1.00 18.15
CA ASP A 159 7.26 -1.73 19.02
C ASP A 159 7.19 -1.18 20.46
N PRO A 160 6.78 -2.00 21.44
CA PRO A 160 6.74 -1.57 22.84
C PRO A 160 8.11 -1.19 23.39
N VAL A 161 9.22 -1.72 22.85
CA VAL A 161 10.58 -1.36 23.26
C VAL A 161 10.89 0.09 22.87
N LYS A 162 10.49 0.49 21.64
CA LYS A 162 10.71 1.87 21.16
C LYS A 162 9.85 2.89 21.88
N THR A 163 8.63 2.52 22.19
CA THR A 163 7.67 3.44 22.84
C THR A 163 7.79 3.47 24.36
N GLY A 164 8.50 2.52 24.95
CA GLY A 164 8.59 2.36 26.40
C GLY A 164 7.26 1.96 27.05
N GLN A 165 6.26 1.60 26.27
CA GLN A 165 4.91 1.27 26.73
C GLN A 165 4.36 0.05 26.02
N THR A 166 3.87 -0.90 26.79
CA THR A 166 3.07 -2.01 26.26
C THR A 166 1.61 -1.56 26.20
N SER A 167 1.01 -1.62 25.04
CA SER A 167 -0.40 -1.34 24.80
C SER A 167 -1.04 -2.41 23.94
N ASN A 168 -2.36 -2.41 23.84
CA ASN A 168 -3.07 -3.31 22.91
C ASN A 168 -2.74 -3.02 21.45
N GLU A 169 -2.19 -1.83 21.15
CA GLU A 169 -1.77 -1.40 19.81
C GLU A 169 -0.29 -1.71 19.52
N SER A 170 0.37 -2.55 20.33
CA SER A 170 1.77 -2.90 20.17
C SER A 170 1.99 -4.40 20.17
N THR A 171 2.92 -4.85 19.35
CA THR A 171 3.27 -6.28 19.25
C THR A 171 4.77 -6.44 19.37
N THR A 172 5.20 -7.34 20.29
CA THR A 172 6.63 -7.64 20.43
C THR A 172 7.13 -8.40 19.20
N ARG A 173 8.41 -8.19 18.86
CA ARG A 173 9.09 -8.90 17.79
C ARG A 173 9.00 -10.42 17.96
N GLU A 174 9.16 -10.92 19.18
CA GLU A 174 9.10 -12.35 19.50
C GLU A 174 7.73 -12.93 19.21
N LYS A 175 6.65 -12.23 19.60
CA LYS A 175 5.28 -12.65 19.32
C LYS A 175 5.02 -12.72 17.83
N LEU A 176 5.33 -11.66 17.08
CA LEU A 176 5.11 -11.60 15.65
C LEU A 176 5.92 -12.68 14.92
N THR A 177 7.22 -12.83 15.23
CA THR A 177 8.08 -13.84 14.62
C THR A 177 7.58 -15.26 14.86
N ARG A 178 7.13 -15.57 16.07
CA ARG A 178 6.57 -16.89 16.41
C ARG A 178 5.30 -17.16 15.60
N GLN A 179 4.36 -16.21 15.56
CA GLN A 179 3.10 -16.35 14.83
C GLN A 179 3.31 -16.42 13.31
N ALA A 180 4.27 -15.66 12.77
CA ALA A 180 4.65 -15.75 11.37
C ALA A 180 5.22 -17.14 11.02
N ASN A 181 6.08 -17.69 11.87
CA ASN A 181 6.61 -19.05 11.70
C ASN A 181 5.51 -20.11 11.71
N GLU A 182 4.52 -19.98 12.58
CA GLU A 182 3.34 -20.86 12.69
C GLU A 182 2.44 -20.75 11.45
N ALA A 183 2.33 -19.54 10.87
CA ALA A 183 1.58 -19.27 9.64
C ALA A 183 2.27 -19.82 8.39
N GLY A 184 3.53 -20.22 8.44
CA GLY A 184 4.28 -20.69 7.28
C GLY A 184 5.19 -19.65 6.66
N PHE A 185 5.47 -18.55 7.36
CA PHE A 185 6.45 -17.54 6.94
C PHE A 185 7.78 -17.67 7.68
N GLU A 186 8.84 -17.17 7.07
CA GLU A 186 10.11 -16.88 7.74
C GLU A 186 10.35 -15.37 7.78
N LEU A 187 10.91 -14.88 8.89
CA LEU A 187 11.32 -13.50 9.03
C LEU A 187 12.68 -13.30 8.35
N VAL A 188 12.71 -12.55 7.25
CA VAL A 188 13.94 -12.33 6.47
C VAL A 188 14.67 -11.02 6.82
N LYS A 189 13.92 -10.01 7.30
CA LYS A 189 14.51 -8.71 7.64
C LYS A 189 13.59 -7.96 8.62
N VAL A 190 14.20 -7.17 9.50
CA VAL A 190 13.52 -6.12 10.28
C VAL A 190 14.23 -4.80 10.02
N ASN A 191 13.46 -3.76 9.67
CA ASN A 191 13.98 -2.39 9.66
C ASN A 191 13.43 -1.69 10.91
N SER A 192 14.32 -1.39 11.85
CA SER A 192 14.01 -0.73 13.11
C SER A 192 14.46 0.74 13.15
N GLU A 193 15.00 1.27 12.04
CA GLU A 193 15.62 2.60 12.02
C GLU A 193 14.73 3.65 11.35
N LEU A 194 13.95 3.26 10.33
CA LEU A 194 13.20 4.20 9.50
C LEU A 194 12.11 4.93 10.28
N LEU A 195 11.34 4.21 11.09
CA LEU A 195 10.21 4.73 11.84
C LEU A 195 10.55 4.82 13.34
N GLU A 196 10.16 5.92 13.95
CA GLU A 196 10.49 6.19 15.37
C GLU A 196 9.81 5.21 16.32
N ARG A 197 8.56 4.85 16.06
CA ARG A 197 7.69 4.08 16.95
C ARG A 197 7.45 2.64 16.51
N ASP A 198 7.63 2.37 15.22
CA ASP A 198 7.25 1.11 14.60
C ASP A 198 8.48 0.37 14.06
N ASN A 199 8.35 -0.94 13.92
CA ASN A 199 9.28 -1.76 13.15
C ASN A 199 8.61 -2.22 11.85
N ILE A 200 9.42 -2.42 10.81
CA ILE A 200 8.99 -2.96 9.53
C ILE A 200 9.54 -4.38 9.43
N TYR A 201 8.64 -5.35 9.42
CA TYR A 201 8.97 -6.78 9.32
C TYR A 201 8.75 -7.27 7.90
N PHE A 202 9.76 -7.95 7.33
CA PHE A 202 9.69 -8.55 6.01
C PHE A 202 9.65 -10.07 6.17
N LEU A 203 8.59 -10.67 5.66
CA LEU A 203 8.28 -12.08 5.81
C LEU A 203 8.17 -12.73 4.44
N LYS A 204 8.82 -13.89 4.25
CA LYS A 204 8.65 -14.70 3.02
C LYS A 204 7.96 -16.02 3.36
N PRO A 205 7.11 -16.54 2.45
CA PRO A 205 6.62 -17.91 2.58
C PRO A 205 7.80 -18.88 2.66
N LYS A 206 7.71 -19.86 3.55
CA LYS A 206 8.65 -20.98 3.61
C LYS A 206 8.48 -21.85 2.37
N LYS A 207 9.60 -22.29 1.80
CA LYS A 207 9.63 -23.24 0.68
C LYS A 207 9.32 -24.65 1.15
#